data_4c63b859782aaa0410abf503fd176172
#
_entry.id   4c63b859782aaa0410abf503fd176172
#
_cell.length_a   1.000
_cell.length_b   1.000
_cell.length_c   1.000
_cell.angle_alpha   90.00
_cell.angle_beta   90.00
_cell.angle_gamma   90.00
#
_symmetry.space_group_name_H-M   'P 1'
#
loop_
_entity.id
_entity.type
_entity.pdbx_description
1 polymer ?
#
loop_
_entity_poly.entity_id
_entity_poly.type
_entity_poly.pdbx_seq_one_letter_code
_entity_poly.pdbx_strand_id
1 'polypeptide(L)'
;MITEEMLDALRADVAGSMSEKRFRHTAEVERMVARLAALYLPQKERMLRAAALLHDITKEYTTADQLRLCAVHGLTVTEIDLGAPKTFHARTAAAEIPHRYPDFADEEIVRCVRYHTTGRQGMTLEEKLVYLADYIDLSRTFPDCVTLRNAFFEAEPERMSMETRLCHLDNVLILSLDMTIRALLEEGTPISPDTFEARNDLITRRASRK
;
A
#
# COMPACT_ATOMS: atom_id res chain seq x y z
N MET A 1 10.17 9.18 -17.69
CA MET A 1 10.87 8.06 -16.99
C MET A 1 11.43 8.63 -15.69
N ILE A 2 11.15 8.01 -14.54
CA ILE A 2 11.59 8.48 -13.22
C ILE A 2 13.09 8.24 -13.06
N THR A 3 13.85 9.28 -12.65
CA THR A 3 15.29 9.21 -12.38
C THR A 3 15.57 9.13 -10.87
N GLU A 4 16.82 8.83 -10.47
CA GLU A 4 17.21 8.87 -9.06
C GLU A 4 17.15 10.28 -8.49
N GLU A 5 17.53 11.29 -9.29
CA GLU A 5 17.47 12.70 -8.88
C GLU A 5 16.02 13.14 -8.60
N MET A 6 15.06 12.66 -9.39
CA MET A 6 13.63 12.90 -9.13
C MET A 6 13.18 12.24 -7.83
N LEU A 7 13.63 11.01 -7.54
CA LEU A 7 13.31 10.32 -6.29
C LEU A 7 13.95 11.00 -5.07
N ASP A 8 15.17 11.50 -5.20
CA ASP A 8 15.86 12.23 -4.13
C ASP A 8 15.14 13.56 -3.82
N ALA A 9 14.73 14.28 -4.85
CA ALA A 9 13.94 15.50 -4.70
C ALA A 9 12.56 15.21 -4.06
N LEU A 10 11.87 14.17 -4.54
CA LEU A 10 10.59 13.74 -3.97
C LEU A 10 10.75 13.35 -2.48
N ARG A 11 11.79 12.60 -2.13
CA ARG A 11 12.06 12.19 -0.75
C ARG A 11 12.29 13.38 0.16
N ALA A 12 13.03 14.40 -0.31
CA ALA A 12 13.28 15.61 0.45
C ALA A 12 11.99 16.42 0.68
N ASP A 13 11.14 16.55 -0.35
CA ASP A 13 9.86 17.26 -0.24
C ASP A 13 8.89 16.54 0.71
N VAL A 14 8.74 15.23 0.56
CA VAL A 14 7.90 14.40 1.44
C VAL A 14 8.39 14.47 2.89
N ALA A 15 9.70 14.44 3.13
CA ALA A 15 10.28 14.60 4.46
C ALA A 15 9.90 15.94 5.11
N GLY A 16 9.82 17.01 4.32
CA GLY A 16 9.39 18.34 4.79
C GLY A 16 7.90 18.48 5.03
N SER A 17 7.08 17.56 4.51
CA SER A 17 5.62 17.65 4.53
C SER A 17 4.92 16.80 5.61
N MET A 18 5.65 16.02 6.38
CA MET A 18 5.12 15.13 7.43
C MET A 18 6.01 15.09 8.67
N SER A 19 5.53 14.49 9.76
CA SER A 19 6.35 14.32 10.97
C SER A 19 7.56 13.40 10.72
N GLU A 20 8.64 13.61 11.48
CA GLU A 20 9.83 12.75 11.43
C GLU A 20 9.49 11.26 11.63
N LYS A 21 8.56 10.97 12.55
CA LYS A 21 8.08 9.61 12.79
C LYS A 21 7.42 9.02 11.55
N ARG A 22 6.56 9.78 10.87
CA ARG A 22 5.88 9.33 9.65
C ARG A 22 6.88 9.16 8.52
N PHE A 23 7.77 10.11 8.33
CA PHE A 23 8.79 10.02 7.30
C PHE A 23 9.73 8.80 7.49
N ARG A 24 10.11 8.47 8.75
CA ARG A 24 10.90 7.26 9.02
C ARG A 24 10.18 6.01 8.52
N HIS A 25 8.88 5.88 8.78
CA HIS A 25 8.07 4.80 8.24
C HIS A 25 8.06 4.82 6.70
N THR A 26 7.74 5.95 6.09
CA THR A 26 7.69 6.12 4.62
C THR A 26 9.02 5.72 3.96
N ALA A 27 10.16 6.11 4.54
CA ALA A 27 11.47 5.73 4.04
C ALA A 27 11.75 4.22 4.18
N GLU A 28 11.26 3.57 5.25
CA GLU A 28 11.38 2.10 5.39
C GLU A 28 10.46 1.37 4.40
N VAL A 29 9.27 1.90 4.11
CA VAL A 29 8.39 1.35 3.07
C VAL A 29 9.06 1.48 1.68
N GLU A 30 9.70 2.61 1.39
CA GLU A 30 10.48 2.79 0.15
C GLU A 30 11.60 1.74 0.02
N ARG A 31 12.38 1.51 1.09
CA ARG A 31 13.42 0.47 1.10
C ARG A 31 12.83 -0.93 0.92
N MET A 32 11.72 -1.21 1.60
CA MET A 32 11.06 -2.50 1.51
C MET A 32 10.50 -2.75 0.11
N VAL A 33 9.85 -1.77 -0.51
CA VAL A 33 9.32 -1.92 -1.87
C VAL A 33 10.45 -2.11 -2.89
N ALA A 34 11.60 -1.44 -2.74
CA ALA A 34 12.77 -1.67 -3.58
C ALA A 34 13.29 -3.11 -3.47
N ARG A 35 13.34 -3.66 -2.24
CA ARG A 35 13.69 -5.07 -2.01
C ARG A 35 12.69 -6.03 -2.67
N LEU A 36 11.39 -5.76 -2.56
CA LEU A 36 10.35 -6.54 -3.21
C LEU A 36 10.42 -6.40 -4.74
N ALA A 37 10.63 -5.18 -5.25
CA ALA A 37 10.80 -4.94 -6.68
C ALA A 37 11.94 -5.76 -7.29
N ALA A 38 13.08 -5.84 -6.61
CA ALA A 38 14.21 -6.66 -7.06
C ALA A 38 13.85 -8.14 -7.23
N LEU A 39 12.88 -8.66 -6.45
CA LEU A 39 12.40 -10.04 -6.55
C LEU A 39 11.37 -10.24 -7.66
N TYR A 40 10.52 -9.25 -7.94
CA TYR A 40 9.32 -9.43 -8.76
C TYR A 40 9.28 -8.57 -10.03
N LEU A 41 9.73 -7.32 -9.96
CA LEU A 41 9.57 -6.29 -11.02
C LEU A 41 10.75 -5.32 -11.02
N PRO A 42 12.01 -5.77 -11.23
CA PRO A 42 13.19 -4.90 -11.12
C PRO A 42 13.13 -3.71 -12.10
N GLN A 43 12.49 -3.87 -13.26
CA GLN A 43 12.32 -2.80 -14.24
C GLN A 43 11.37 -1.67 -13.80
N LYS A 44 10.55 -1.89 -12.78
CA LYS A 44 9.60 -0.92 -12.21
C LYS A 44 10.01 -0.39 -10.82
N GLU A 45 11.22 -0.67 -10.36
CA GLU A 45 11.69 -0.30 -9.01
C GLU A 45 11.47 1.18 -8.71
N ARG A 46 11.89 2.07 -9.61
CA ARG A 46 11.77 3.53 -9.38
C ARG A 46 10.32 4.01 -9.28
N MET A 47 9.44 3.46 -10.11
CA MET A 47 8.01 3.75 -10.04
C MET A 47 7.42 3.29 -8.71
N LEU A 48 7.76 2.08 -8.26
CA LEU A 48 7.31 1.52 -6.98
C LEU A 48 7.83 2.32 -5.78
N ARG A 49 9.10 2.79 -5.84
CA ARG A 49 9.68 3.67 -4.82
C ARG A 49 8.97 5.02 -4.76
N ALA A 50 8.61 5.60 -5.92
CA ALA A 50 7.81 6.82 -5.94
C ALA A 50 6.43 6.60 -5.31
N ALA A 51 5.74 5.50 -5.63
CA ALA A 51 4.46 5.15 -4.99
C ALA A 51 4.61 4.99 -3.47
N ALA A 52 5.68 4.35 -3.00
CA ALA A 52 5.97 4.19 -1.59
C ALA A 52 6.24 5.53 -0.88
N LEU A 53 6.96 6.46 -1.51
CA LEU A 53 7.16 7.79 -0.95
C LEU A 53 5.86 8.59 -0.84
N LEU A 54 4.91 8.37 -1.75
CA LEU A 54 3.67 9.12 -1.84
C LEU A 54 2.49 8.51 -1.07
N HIS A 55 2.59 7.25 -0.61
CA HIS A 55 1.42 6.52 -0.08
C HIS A 55 0.75 7.19 1.11
N ASP A 56 1.51 7.84 1.97
CA ASP A 56 1.06 8.39 3.25
C ASP A 56 1.11 9.94 3.34
N ILE A 57 1.19 10.67 2.20
CA ILE A 57 1.33 12.13 2.18
C ILE A 57 0.17 12.91 2.85
N THR A 58 -0.97 12.27 3.04
CA THR A 58 -2.13 12.84 3.76
C THR A 58 -2.47 12.11 5.06
N LYS A 59 -1.62 11.16 5.51
CA LYS A 59 -1.92 10.27 6.66
C LYS A 59 -2.13 11.02 7.97
N GLU A 60 -1.41 12.11 8.17
CA GLU A 60 -1.47 12.90 9.40
C GLU A 60 -2.52 14.01 9.37
N TYR A 61 -3.29 14.10 8.29
CA TYR A 61 -4.40 15.04 8.20
C TYR A 61 -5.54 14.63 9.11
N THR A 62 -6.22 15.62 9.70
CA THR A 62 -7.42 15.36 10.50
C THR A 62 -8.54 14.75 9.66
N THR A 63 -9.51 14.06 10.27
CA THR A 63 -10.68 13.56 9.55
C THR A 63 -11.42 14.67 8.81
N ALA A 64 -11.49 15.88 9.39
CA ALA A 64 -12.13 17.03 8.76
C ALA A 64 -11.36 17.48 7.49
N ASP A 65 -10.03 17.48 7.52
CA ASP A 65 -9.20 17.80 6.36
C ASP A 65 -9.30 16.72 5.28
N GLN A 66 -9.32 15.45 5.67
CA GLN A 66 -9.54 14.34 4.76
C GLN A 66 -10.89 14.46 4.03
N LEU A 67 -11.97 14.78 4.76
CA LEU A 67 -13.30 14.97 4.17
C LEU A 67 -13.35 16.20 3.25
N ARG A 68 -12.63 17.29 3.62
CA ARG A 68 -12.49 18.45 2.76
C ARG A 68 -11.80 18.11 1.45
N LEU A 69 -10.71 17.33 1.50
CA LEU A 69 -10.02 16.85 0.29
C LEU A 69 -10.93 15.95 -0.55
N CYS A 70 -11.69 15.05 0.09
CA CYS A 70 -12.68 14.25 -0.63
C CYS A 70 -13.67 15.13 -1.41
N ALA A 71 -14.18 16.18 -0.78
CA ALA A 71 -15.10 17.12 -1.45
C ALA A 71 -14.43 17.89 -2.58
N VAL A 72 -13.21 18.40 -2.39
CA VAL A 72 -12.43 19.14 -3.40
C VAL A 72 -12.17 18.28 -4.64
N HIS A 73 -11.85 17.00 -4.44
CA HIS A 73 -11.54 16.06 -5.52
C HIS A 73 -12.75 15.25 -6.02
N GLY A 74 -13.97 15.58 -5.57
CA GLY A 74 -15.20 14.87 -5.98
C GLY A 74 -15.23 13.40 -5.61
N LEU A 75 -14.54 13.01 -4.53
CA LEU A 75 -14.53 11.62 -4.05
C LEU A 75 -15.81 11.34 -3.26
N THR A 76 -16.56 10.32 -3.67
CA THR A 76 -17.75 9.89 -2.95
C THR A 76 -17.38 9.36 -1.57
N VAL A 77 -18.08 9.81 -0.53
CA VAL A 77 -17.95 9.34 0.84
C VAL A 77 -19.25 8.67 1.24
N THR A 78 -19.17 7.43 1.68
CA THR A 78 -20.30 6.62 2.15
C THR A 78 -20.35 6.55 3.66
N GLU A 79 -21.46 6.05 4.24
CA GLU A 79 -21.58 5.77 5.68
C GLU A 79 -20.51 4.76 6.17
N ILE A 80 -20.15 3.79 5.31
CA ILE A 80 -19.08 2.83 5.62
C ILE A 80 -17.73 3.57 5.73
N ASP A 81 -17.44 4.50 4.81
CA ASP A 81 -16.21 5.29 4.85
C ASP A 81 -16.14 6.15 6.12
N LEU A 82 -17.26 6.75 6.53
CA LEU A 82 -17.32 7.55 7.76
C LEU A 82 -17.05 6.71 9.01
N GLY A 83 -17.49 5.45 9.02
CA GLY A 83 -17.19 4.49 10.07
C GLY A 83 -15.74 3.96 10.07
N ALA A 84 -15.01 4.13 8.97
CA ALA A 84 -13.64 3.63 8.79
C ALA A 84 -12.66 4.74 8.36
N PRO A 85 -12.53 5.85 9.13
CA PRO A 85 -11.78 7.04 8.69
C PRO A 85 -10.29 6.77 8.45
N LYS A 86 -9.75 5.70 9.01
CA LYS A 86 -8.35 5.29 8.79
C LYS A 86 -8.04 4.98 7.31
N THR A 87 -9.06 4.80 6.44
CA THR A 87 -8.87 4.49 5.02
C THR A 87 -8.85 5.72 4.11
N PHE A 88 -9.27 6.90 4.59
CA PHE A 88 -9.35 8.12 3.78
C PHE A 88 -8.01 8.55 3.20
N HIS A 89 -6.91 8.43 3.98
CA HIS A 89 -5.61 8.91 3.53
C HIS A 89 -5.15 8.29 2.21
N ALA A 90 -5.43 7.02 1.96
CA ALA A 90 -5.06 6.36 0.71
C ALA A 90 -5.80 6.98 -0.49
N ARG A 91 -7.07 7.35 -0.30
CA ARG A 91 -7.90 7.98 -1.32
C ARG A 91 -7.48 9.42 -1.59
N THR A 92 -7.29 10.19 -0.53
CA THR A 92 -6.92 11.60 -0.63
C THR A 92 -5.47 11.77 -1.09
N ALA A 93 -4.53 10.92 -0.64
CA ALA A 93 -3.17 10.91 -1.16
C ALA A 93 -3.15 10.66 -2.68
N ALA A 94 -3.87 9.64 -3.14
CA ALA A 94 -3.98 9.34 -4.57
C ALA A 94 -4.57 10.51 -5.37
N ALA A 95 -5.58 11.20 -4.83
CA ALA A 95 -6.20 12.37 -5.48
C ALA A 95 -5.30 13.62 -5.47
N GLU A 96 -4.44 13.78 -4.46
CA GLU A 96 -3.49 14.90 -4.36
C GLU A 96 -2.30 14.75 -5.32
N ILE A 97 -1.90 13.53 -5.73
CA ILE A 97 -0.72 13.31 -6.57
C ILE A 97 -0.76 14.13 -7.86
N PRO A 98 -1.82 14.14 -8.69
CA PRO A 98 -1.84 14.91 -9.93
C PRO A 98 -1.66 16.42 -9.74
N HIS A 99 -2.00 16.94 -8.57
CA HIS A 99 -1.95 18.36 -8.24
C HIS A 99 -0.63 18.77 -7.60
N ARG A 100 -0.12 17.97 -6.68
CA ARG A 100 1.10 18.29 -5.91
C ARG A 100 2.37 17.70 -6.53
N TYR A 101 2.25 16.57 -7.22
CA TYR A 101 3.36 15.79 -7.76
C TYR A 101 3.10 15.37 -9.21
N PRO A 102 2.83 16.33 -10.13
CA PRO A 102 2.42 16.02 -11.51
C PRO A 102 3.42 15.14 -12.27
N ASP A 103 4.72 15.22 -11.97
CA ASP A 103 5.75 14.37 -12.56
C ASP A 103 5.64 12.89 -12.16
N PHE A 104 4.86 12.59 -11.11
CA PHE A 104 4.58 11.26 -10.58
C PHE A 104 3.10 10.86 -10.74
N ALA A 105 2.31 11.61 -11.51
CA ALA A 105 0.89 11.35 -11.72
C ALA A 105 0.60 10.21 -12.72
N ASP A 106 1.52 9.25 -12.81
CA ASP A 106 1.29 8.02 -13.55
C ASP A 106 0.17 7.21 -12.93
N GLU A 107 -0.70 6.65 -13.78
CA GLU A 107 -1.89 5.89 -13.32
C GLU A 107 -1.50 4.68 -12.43
N GLU A 108 -0.37 4.04 -12.69
CA GLU A 108 0.10 2.91 -11.88
C GLU A 108 0.50 3.38 -10.47
N ILE A 109 1.21 4.52 -10.37
CA ILE A 109 1.57 5.13 -9.07
C ILE A 109 0.31 5.49 -8.30
N VAL A 110 -0.61 6.21 -8.94
CA VAL A 110 -1.86 6.66 -8.31
C VAL A 110 -2.68 5.46 -7.81
N ARG A 111 -2.77 4.37 -8.59
CA ARG A 111 -3.46 3.15 -8.16
C ARG A 111 -2.75 2.47 -6.99
N CYS A 112 -1.44 2.35 -7.03
CA CYS A 112 -0.67 1.78 -5.90
C CYS A 112 -0.97 2.56 -4.61
N VAL A 113 -0.94 3.89 -4.65
CA VAL A 113 -1.25 4.74 -3.51
C VAL A 113 -2.72 4.61 -3.10
N ARG A 114 -3.66 4.57 -4.06
CA ARG A 114 -5.10 4.48 -3.78
C ARG A 114 -5.49 3.22 -3.01
N TYR A 115 -4.82 2.10 -3.29
CA TYR A 115 -5.21 0.79 -2.77
C TYR A 115 -4.22 0.17 -1.78
N HIS A 116 -3.20 0.93 -1.34
CA HIS A 116 -2.20 0.39 -0.42
C HIS A 116 -2.75 -0.04 0.95
N THR A 117 -3.89 0.51 1.39
CA THR A 117 -4.50 0.20 2.69
C THR A 117 -5.55 -0.92 2.60
N THR A 118 -6.39 -0.87 1.58
CA THR A 118 -7.55 -1.77 1.48
C THR A 118 -7.33 -2.95 0.53
N GLY A 119 -6.39 -2.83 -0.40
CA GLY A 119 -6.39 -3.65 -1.59
C GLY A 119 -7.61 -3.37 -2.47
N ARG A 120 -7.85 -4.19 -3.48
CA ARG A 120 -9.05 -4.23 -4.33
C ARG A 120 -9.15 -5.54 -5.09
N GLN A 121 -10.30 -5.83 -5.69
CA GLN A 121 -10.43 -6.89 -6.68
C GLN A 121 -9.47 -6.63 -7.86
N GLY A 122 -8.76 -7.65 -8.29
CA GLY A 122 -7.88 -7.57 -9.44
C GLY A 122 -6.62 -6.71 -9.23
N MET A 123 -6.03 -6.69 -8.02
CA MET A 123 -4.76 -6.02 -7.76
C MET A 123 -3.70 -6.43 -8.79
N THR A 124 -3.03 -5.43 -9.36
CA THR A 124 -1.83 -5.67 -10.18
C THR A 124 -0.66 -6.11 -9.29
N LEU A 125 0.42 -6.56 -9.89
CA LEU A 125 1.60 -6.96 -9.11
C LEU A 125 2.21 -5.75 -8.38
N GLU A 126 2.23 -4.59 -9.02
CA GLU A 126 2.69 -3.32 -8.44
C GLU A 126 1.89 -2.94 -7.18
N GLU A 127 0.57 -2.99 -7.28
CA GLU A 127 -0.33 -2.70 -6.14
C GLU A 127 -0.08 -3.68 -4.98
N LYS A 128 0.11 -4.96 -5.27
CA LYS A 128 0.44 -5.99 -4.28
C LYS A 128 1.76 -5.71 -3.56
N LEU A 129 2.78 -5.25 -4.29
CA LEU A 129 4.10 -4.99 -3.72
C LEU A 129 4.07 -3.76 -2.80
N VAL A 130 3.39 -2.68 -3.19
CA VAL A 130 3.24 -1.48 -2.34
C VAL A 130 2.40 -1.79 -1.10
N TYR A 131 1.27 -2.49 -1.26
CA TYR A 131 0.44 -2.95 -0.14
C TYR A 131 1.26 -3.77 0.87
N LEU A 132 1.98 -4.78 0.39
CA LEU A 132 2.77 -5.64 1.27
C LEU A 132 3.91 -4.87 1.94
N ALA A 133 4.62 -4.00 1.20
CA ALA A 133 5.73 -3.23 1.73
C ALA A 133 5.32 -2.38 2.93
N ASP A 134 4.15 -1.73 2.88
CA ASP A 134 3.63 -0.94 3.99
C ASP A 134 3.37 -1.80 5.25
N TYR A 135 2.95 -3.06 5.10
CA TYR A 135 2.71 -3.94 6.24
C TYR A 135 3.97 -4.57 6.82
N ILE A 136 5.00 -4.85 5.99
CA ILE A 136 6.18 -5.61 6.41
C ILE A 136 7.47 -4.79 6.51
N ASP A 137 7.40 -3.45 6.40
CA ASP A 137 8.56 -2.59 6.59
C ASP A 137 9.19 -2.74 7.99
N LEU A 138 10.47 -2.40 8.11
CA LEU A 138 11.22 -2.65 9.34
C LEU A 138 10.89 -1.69 10.49
N SER A 139 10.19 -0.59 10.22
CA SER A 139 9.75 0.34 11.27
C SER A 139 8.53 -0.18 12.05
N ARG A 140 7.79 -1.13 11.47
CA ARG A 140 6.61 -1.73 12.12
C ARG A 140 7.02 -2.85 13.08
N THR A 141 6.67 -2.65 14.35
CA THR A 141 6.95 -3.59 15.45
C THR A 141 5.71 -4.28 16.00
N PHE A 142 4.53 -4.01 15.43
CA PHE A 142 3.29 -4.67 15.81
C PHE A 142 3.38 -6.18 15.55
N PRO A 143 2.87 -7.04 16.46
CA PRO A 143 2.98 -8.50 16.33
C PRO A 143 2.53 -9.04 14.97
N ASP A 144 1.42 -8.55 14.43
CA ASP A 144 0.88 -8.95 13.14
C ASP A 144 1.83 -8.61 11.98
N CYS A 145 2.40 -7.40 12.01
CA CYS A 145 3.37 -6.97 10.99
C CYS A 145 4.64 -7.81 11.04
N VAL A 146 5.13 -8.14 12.25
CA VAL A 146 6.29 -9.04 12.44
C VAL A 146 5.97 -10.44 11.94
N THR A 147 4.79 -10.98 12.31
CA THR A 147 4.34 -12.30 11.85
C THR A 147 4.26 -12.37 10.33
N LEU A 148 3.66 -11.34 9.70
CA LEU A 148 3.53 -11.28 8.24
C LEU A 148 4.90 -11.17 7.55
N ARG A 149 5.81 -10.36 8.09
CA ARG A 149 7.18 -10.22 7.60
C ARG A 149 7.93 -11.54 7.66
N ASN A 150 7.84 -12.24 8.79
CA ASN A 150 8.45 -13.55 8.95
C ASN A 150 7.84 -14.55 7.98
N ALA A 151 6.52 -14.62 7.86
CA ALA A 151 5.85 -15.50 6.92
C ALA A 151 6.29 -15.26 5.46
N PHE A 152 6.61 -14.01 5.10
CA PHE A 152 7.13 -13.70 3.76
C PHE A 152 8.58 -14.14 3.58
N PHE A 153 9.49 -13.76 4.49
CA PHE A 153 10.93 -13.93 4.28
C PHE A 153 11.48 -15.29 4.72
N GLU A 154 10.90 -15.95 5.74
CA GLU A 154 11.35 -17.28 6.18
C GLU A 154 11.10 -18.37 5.13
N ALA A 155 10.21 -18.12 4.17
CA ALA A 155 10.00 -18.99 3.02
C ALA A 155 11.10 -18.87 1.95
N GLU A 156 12.09 -17.97 2.12
CA GLU A 156 13.21 -17.73 1.20
C GLU A 156 12.75 -17.45 -0.26
N PRO A 157 11.92 -16.40 -0.50
CA PRO A 157 11.33 -16.13 -1.81
C PRO A 157 12.37 -15.92 -2.91
N GLU A 158 13.57 -15.50 -2.58
CA GLU A 158 14.70 -15.37 -3.51
C GLU A 158 15.13 -16.71 -4.15
N ARG A 159 14.87 -17.82 -3.50
CA ARG A 159 15.19 -19.19 -3.98
C ARG A 159 14.06 -19.83 -4.79
N MET A 160 12.90 -19.20 -4.82
CA MET A 160 11.72 -19.73 -5.53
C MET A 160 11.78 -19.43 -7.03
N SER A 161 11.16 -20.29 -7.84
CA SER A 161 10.78 -19.93 -9.21
C SER A 161 9.81 -18.74 -9.19
N MET A 162 9.72 -17.98 -10.29
CA MET A 162 8.78 -16.84 -10.37
C MET A 162 7.33 -17.27 -10.11
N GLU A 163 6.91 -18.40 -10.65
CA GLU A 163 5.56 -18.94 -10.44
C GLU A 163 5.28 -19.24 -8.95
N THR A 164 6.19 -19.96 -8.30
CA THR A 164 6.07 -20.28 -6.87
C THR A 164 6.08 -19.01 -6.02
N ARG A 165 6.94 -18.06 -6.37
CA ARG A 165 7.07 -16.77 -5.70
C ARG A 165 5.79 -15.93 -5.79
N LEU A 166 5.14 -15.90 -6.96
CA LEU A 166 3.84 -15.23 -7.13
C LEU A 166 2.73 -15.90 -6.31
N CYS A 167 2.71 -17.23 -6.25
CA CYS A 167 1.77 -17.96 -5.39
C CYS A 167 2.05 -17.68 -3.90
N HIS A 168 3.31 -17.60 -3.50
CA HIS A 168 3.71 -17.24 -2.14
C HIS A 168 3.26 -15.83 -1.78
N LEU A 169 3.49 -14.86 -2.66
CA LEU A 169 3.02 -13.47 -2.48
C LEU A 169 1.51 -13.43 -2.26
N ASP A 170 0.73 -14.11 -3.12
CA ASP A 170 -0.73 -14.16 -2.99
C ASP A 170 -1.17 -14.78 -1.64
N ASN A 171 -0.48 -15.82 -1.16
CA ASN A 171 -0.77 -16.44 0.13
C ASN A 171 -0.48 -15.49 1.31
N VAL A 172 0.62 -14.74 1.26
CA VAL A 172 0.97 -13.75 2.29
C VAL A 172 -0.01 -12.58 2.29
N LEU A 173 -0.47 -12.14 1.11
CA LEU A 173 -1.51 -11.11 1.01
C LEU A 173 -2.85 -11.59 1.57
N ILE A 174 -3.27 -12.82 1.30
CA ILE A 174 -4.46 -13.42 1.92
C ILE A 174 -4.32 -13.42 3.45
N LEU A 175 -3.17 -13.83 3.97
CA LEU A 175 -2.91 -13.79 5.41
C LEU A 175 -3.05 -12.37 5.98
N SER A 176 -2.45 -11.37 5.32
CA SER A 176 -2.55 -9.97 5.72
C SER A 176 -4.00 -9.47 5.76
N LEU A 177 -4.78 -9.77 4.70
CA LEU A 177 -6.18 -9.38 4.61
C LEU A 177 -7.04 -10.10 5.68
N ASP A 178 -6.78 -11.39 5.94
CA ASP A 178 -7.46 -12.16 6.99
C ASP A 178 -7.18 -11.57 8.39
N MET A 179 -5.92 -11.20 8.68
CA MET A 179 -5.53 -10.54 9.94
C MET A 179 -6.22 -9.17 10.07
N THR A 180 -6.22 -8.36 9.01
CA THR A 180 -6.88 -7.05 8.98
C THR A 180 -8.40 -7.18 9.22
N ILE A 181 -9.06 -8.09 8.51
CA ILE A 181 -10.51 -8.34 8.66
C ILE A 181 -10.83 -8.77 10.09
N ARG A 182 -10.03 -9.69 10.66
CA ARG A 182 -10.21 -10.15 12.05
C ARG A 182 -10.10 -9.00 13.04
N ALA A 183 -9.05 -8.18 12.93
CA ALA A 183 -8.85 -7.04 13.81
C ALA A 183 -10.02 -6.04 13.72
N LEU A 184 -10.50 -5.73 12.52
CA LEU A 184 -11.64 -4.82 12.32
C LEU A 184 -12.96 -5.40 12.87
N LEU A 185 -13.17 -6.73 12.79
CA LEU A 185 -14.30 -7.40 13.41
C LEU A 185 -14.24 -7.32 14.93
N GLU A 186 -13.06 -7.53 15.52
CA GLU A 186 -12.83 -7.42 16.97
C GLU A 186 -13.01 -5.99 17.47
N GLU A 187 -12.59 -4.99 16.67
CA GLU A 187 -12.79 -3.56 16.97
C GLU A 187 -14.24 -3.09 16.75
N GLY A 188 -15.10 -3.89 16.11
CA GLY A 188 -16.44 -3.47 15.68
C GLY A 188 -16.43 -2.35 14.63
N THR A 189 -15.34 -2.23 13.87
CA THR A 189 -15.15 -1.18 12.85
C THR A 189 -15.68 -1.66 11.50
N PRO A 190 -16.39 -0.82 10.71
CA PRO A 190 -16.81 -1.17 9.36
C PRO A 190 -15.61 -1.56 8.48
N ILE A 191 -15.81 -2.58 7.66
CA ILE A 191 -14.78 -3.08 6.75
C ILE A 191 -15.07 -2.58 5.35
N SER A 192 -14.07 -1.97 4.70
CA SER A 192 -14.19 -1.53 3.31
C SER A 192 -14.55 -2.71 2.39
N PRO A 193 -15.54 -2.56 1.48
CA PRO A 193 -15.83 -3.56 0.46
C PRO A 193 -14.58 -3.97 -0.34
N ASP A 194 -13.71 -3.02 -0.68
CA ASP A 194 -12.45 -3.26 -1.39
C ASP A 194 -11.60 -4.34 -0.70
N THR A 195 -11.57 -4.37 0.65
CA THR A 195 -10.79 -5.34 1.44
C THR A 195 -11.33 -6.77 1.30
N PHE A 196 -12.66 -6.93 1.37
CA PHE A 196 -13.29 -8.23 1.12
C PHE A 196 -13.11 -8.70 -0.32
N GLU A 197 -13.28 -7.79 -1.27
CA GLU A 197 -13.13 -8.10 -2.70
C GLU A 197 -11.70 -8.50 -3.03
N ALA A 198 -10.69 -7.78 -2.50
CA ALA A 198 -9.28 -8.14 -2.64
C ALA A 198 -9.00 -9.56 -2.15
N ARG A 199 -9.45 -9.86 -0.92
CA ARG A 199 -9.27 -11.18 -0.33
C ARG A 199 -9.93 -12.29 -1.13
N ASN A 200 -11.19 -12.11 -1.52
CA ASN A 200 -11.97 -13.11 -2.22
C ASN A 200 -11.41 -13.37 -3.64
N ASP A 201 -10.97 -12.33 -4.34
CA ASP A 201 -10.31 -12.44 -5.64
C ASP A 201 -9.03 -13.29 -5.55
N LEU A 202 -8.17 -13.02 -4.56
CA LEU A 202 -6.94 -13.78 -4.35
C LEU A 202 -7.22 -15.27 -4.07
N ILE A 203 -8.23 -15.57 -3.24
CA ILE A 203 -8.62 -16.96 -2.94
C ILE A 203 -9.15 -17.67 -4.18
N THR A 204 -10.00 -16.99 -4.94
CA THR A 204 -10.60 -17.56 -6.16
C THR A 204 -9.52 -17.88 -7.20
N ARG A 205 -8.58 -16.95 -7.43
CA ARG A 205 -7.46 -17.16 -8.35
C ARG A 205 -6.53 -18.28 -7.89
N ARG A 206 -6.30 -18.41 -6.58
CA ARG A 206 -5.52 -19.52 -6.02
C ARG A 206 -6.17 -20.88 -6.29
N ALA A 207 -7.50 -20.97 -6.17
CA ALA A 207 -8.24 -22.19 -6.45
C ALA A 207 -8.18 -22.59 -7.93
N SER A 208 -8.13 -21.62 -8.85
CA SER A 208 -8.05 -21.85 -10.30
C SER A 208 -6.66 -22.26 -10.80
N ARG A 209 -5.62 -22.15 -9.96
CA ARG A 209 -4.23 -22.58 -10.28
C ARG A 209 -3.90 -23.99 -9.78
N LYS A 210 -4.83 -24.64 -9.07
CA LYS A 210 -4.73 -26.04 -8.64
C LYS A 210 -5.34 -26.98 -9.66
#